data_d438048b86a5617bf9ec0d93896da8fc
#
_entry.id   d438048b86a5617bf9ec0d93896da8fc
#
_cell.length_a   1.000
_cell.length_b   1.000
_cell.length_c   1.000
_cell.angle_alpha   90.00
_cell.angle_beta   90.00
_cell.angle_gamma   90.00
#
_symmetry.space_group_name_H-M   'P 1'
#
loop_
_entity.id
_entity.type
_entity.pdbx_description
1 polymer ?
#
loop_
_entity_poly.entity_id
_entity_poly.type
_entity_poly.pdbx_seq_one_letter_code
_entity_poly.pdbx_strand_id
1 'polypeptide(L)'
;MAEDKRDYYEVLGVDKSASDDELKKAYRKLAKKYHPDLNPDDKVAEKNFKEVNEAYEILSDKEKRARYDQFGHAGVDPNFNAGGGADGGGFGGFGDFGDLGDILGSMFGGGFGGFGGGRQQSNPNAPRRGNDASASVNISFEEAAKGCKKTIKVTKIDNCSDCGGTGCEKGSSAKTCPVCHGSGQVSSVQRTPFGQIQTQTVCNHCHGSGKVIDKPCHTCAGKGRIRHTVEKTVEIPAGIDDGQIISVRGGGDAGANGGPSGNLRVSVNVRPHPIFERDGFDVYCEIPITFAQAALGDEITVPTLDGKVKFTIHEGTQPGDEFKLKGKGIQRLNYVGKGDQYVKIIVEVPRDLSKAQKEKLKEFDKSTDDKNYKKQKSFFDKIKDFFD
;
A
#
# COMPACT_ATOMS: atom_id res chain seq x y z
N MET A 1 -32.02 -4.44 33.65
CA MET A 1 -32.09 -5.89 33.81
C MET A 1 -30.79 -6.42 33.22
N ALA A 2 -29.90 -7.04 34.01
CA ALA A 2 -28.68 -7.64 33.51
C ALA A 2 -29.08 -8.78 32.56
N GLU A 3 -28.68 -8.73 31.28
CA GLU A 3 -28.83 -9.86 30.40
C GLU A 3 -28.03 -11.02 30.98
N ASP A 4 -28.68 -12.16 31.18
CA ASP A 4 -28.05 -13.39 31.69
C ASP A 4 -27.09 -13.89 30.58
N LYS A 5 -25.77 -13.62 30.76
CA LYS A 5 -24.74 -14.03 29.79
C LYS A 5 -24.59 -15.54 29.85
N ARG A 6 -24.60 -16.22 28.69
CA ARG A 6 -24.38 -17.68 28.60
C ARG A 6 -22.97 -18.05 29.03
N ASP A 7 -22.80 -19.25 29.62
CA ASP A 7 -21.48 -19.77 29.97
C ASP A 7 -20.56 -19.84 28.74
N TYR A 8 -19.32 -19.38 28.87
CA TYR A 8 -18.38 -19.30 27.72
C TYR A 8 -18.00 -20.68 27.17
N TYR A 9 -17.99 -21.73 28.00
CA TYR A 9 -17.80 -23.10 27.52
C TYR A 9 -18.99 -23.57 26.69
N GLU A 10 -20.20 -23.23 27.12
CA GLU A 10 -21.43 -23.52 26.34
C GLU A 10 -21.47 -22.73 25.02
N VAL A 11 -21.03 -21.48 25.00
CA VAL A 11 -20.95 -20.65 23.82
C VAL A 11 -20.03 -21.28 22.78
N LEU A 12 -18.86 -21.81 23.20
CA LEU A 12 -17.93 -22.51 22.32
C LEU A 12 -18.34 -23.96 22.05
N GLY A 13 -19.29 -24.54 22.82
CA GLY A 13 -19.74 -25.93 22.69
C GLY A 13 -18.67 -26.94 23.07
N VAL A 14 -17.89 -26.65 24.11
CA VAL A 14 -16.81 -27.48 24.65
C VAL A 14 -17.01 -27.76 26.13
N ASP A 15 -16.36 -28.81 26.68
CA ASP A 15 -16.32 -29.10 28.10
C ASP A 15 -15.39 -28.16 28.85
N LYS A 16 -15.63 -27.97 30.18
CA LYS A 16 -14.76 -27.14 31.03
C LYS A 16 -13.32 -27.67 31.15
N SER A 17 -13.14 -28.97 30.89
CA SER A 17 -11.82 -29.62 30.84
C SER A 17 -11.12 -29.51 29.46
N ALA A 18 -11.71 -28.83 28.50
CA ALA A 18 -11.18 -28.73 27.12
C ALA A 18 -9.76 -28.13 27.10
N SER A 19 -8.90 -28.72 26.29
CA SER A 19 -7.55 -28.27 26.04
C SER A 19 -7.54 -26.98 25.16
N ASP A 20 -6.40 -26.26 25.17
CA ASP A 20 -6.22 -25.05 24.37
C ASP A 20 -6.44 -25.31 22.87
N ASP A 21 -6.05 -26.50 22.38
CA ASP A 21 -6.24 -26.89 20.97
C ASP A 21 -7.71 -27.17 20.64
N GLU A 22 -8.47 -27.73 21.55
CA GLU A 22 -9.91 -27.96 21.38
C GLU A 22 -10.67 -26.64 21.39
N LEU A 23 -10.35 -25.72 22.30
CA LEU A 23 -10.88 -24.37 22.32
C LEU A 23 -10.65 -23.65 21.01
N LYS A 24 -9.41 -23.71 20.48
CA LYS A 24 -9.03 -23.09 19.21
C LYS A 24 -9.78 -23.69 18.01
N LYS A 25 -9.96 -24.99 18.01
CA LYS A 25 -10.70 -25.72 16.95
C LYS A 25 -12.19 -25.38 16.97
N ALA A 26 -12.81 -25.33 18.15
CA ALA A 26 -14.19 -24.95 18.33
C ALA A 26 -14.44 -23.49 17.88
N TYR A 27 -13.59 -22.58 18.34
CA TYR A 27 -13.63 -21.18 17.93
C TYR A 27 -13.58 -21.01 16.41
N ARG A 28 -12.59 -21.61 15.73
CA ARG A 28 -12.47 -21.50 14.27
C ARG A 28 -13.70 -21.99 13.51
N LYS A 29 -14.31 -23.06 14.01
CA LYS A 29 -15.53 -23.62 13.41
C LYS A 29 -16.72 -22.66 13.56
N LEU A 30 -16.91 -22.09 14.75
CA LEU A 30 -18.02 -21.18 15.04
C LEU A 30 -17.82 -19.79 14.43
N ALA A 31 -16.58 -19.26 14.47
CA ALA A 31 -16.23 -17.99 13.83
C ALA A 31 -16.48 -18.03 12.31
N LYS A 32 -16.12 -19.14 11.64
CA LYS A 32 -16.44 -19.33 10.22
C LYS A 32 -17.94 -19.43 9.96
N LYS A 33 -18.69 -20.11 10.86
CA LYS A 33 -20.14 -20.29 10.74
C LYS A 33 -20.92 -18.98 10.85
N TYR A 34 -20.50 -18.12 11.78
CA TYR A 34 -21.18 -16.84 12.07
C TYR A 34 -20.48 -15.62 11.51
N HIS A 35 -19.51 -15.81 10.55
CA HIS A 35 -18.78 -14.71 9.94
C HIS A 35 -19.73 -13.74 9.24
N PRO A 36 -19.56 -12.41 9.41
CA PRO A 36 -20.44 -11.42 8.77
C PRO A 36 -20.41 -11.50 7.25
N ASP A 37 -19.28 -11.83 6.62
CA ASP A 37 -19.20 -11.99 5.16
C ASP A 37 -20.00 -13.19 4.63
N LEU A 38 -20.23 -14.20 5.47
CA LEU A 38 -21.02 -15.39 5.09
C LEU A 38 -22.49 -15.27 5.51
N ASN A 39 -22.83 -14.34 6.38
CA ASN A 39 -24.17 -14.09 6.88
C ASN A 39 -24.47 -12.57 6.88
N PRO A 40 -24.50 -11.93 5.71
CA PRO A 40 -24.79 -10.50 5.62
C PRO A 40 -26.23 -10.25 6.13
N ASP A 41 -26.39 -9.21 6.96
CA ASP A 41 -27.64 -8.74 7.56
C ASP A 41 -28.33 -9.69 8.57
N ASP A 42 -27.70 -10.80 8.98
CA ASP A 42 -28.21 -11.67 10.04
C ASP A 42 -27.77 -11.19 11.43
N LYS A 43 -28.65 -10.46 12.12
CA LYS A 43 -28.41 -9.96 13.50
C LYS A 43 -28.19 -11.07 14.51
N VAL A 44 -28.71 -12.27 14.29
CA VAL A 44 -28.53 -13.41 15.18
C VAL A 44 -27.12 -13.99 15.00
N ALA A 45 -26.67 -14.10 13.75
CA ALA A 45 -25.28 -14.50 13.44
C ALA A 45 -24.29 -13.48 14.00
N GLU A 46 -24.54 -12.18 13.88
CA GLU A 46 -23.73 -11.12 14.44
C GLU A 46 -23.62 -11.21 15.99
N LYS A 47 -24.74 -11.42 16.66
CA LYS A 47 -24.75 -11.59 18.13
C LYS A 47 -23.95 -12.84 18.55
N ASN A 48 -24.17 -13.97 17.89
CA ASN A 48 -23.44 -15.20 18.16
C ASN A 48 -21.93 -15.06 17.87
N PHE A 49 -21.55 -14.33 16.82
CA PHE A 49 -20.17 -14.07 16.50
C PHE A 49 -19.46 -13.26 17.62
N LYS A 50 -20.12 -12.24 18.15
CA LYS A 50 -19.62 -11.45 19.28
C LYS A 50 -19.44 -12.31 20.54
N GLU A 51 -20.43 -13.14 20.89
CA GLU A 51 -20.36 -14.03 22.04
C GLU A 51 -19.25 -15.08 21.89
N VAL A 52 -19.05 -15.64 20.69
CA VAL A 52 -18.00 -16.62 20.40
C VAL A 52 -16.59 -15.98 20.53
N ASN A 53 -16.44 -14.74 20.07
CA ASN A 53 -15.17 -14.01 20.20
C ASN A 53 -14.86 -13.67 21.67
N GLU A 54 -15.84 -13.17 22.43
CA GLU A 54 -15.69 -12.88 23.85
C GLU A 54 -15.33 -14.15 24.64
N ALA A 55 -16.02 -15.26 24.39
CA ALA A 55 -15.75 -16.54 25.04
C ALA A 55 -14.33 -17.04 24.74
N TYR A 56 -13.88 -16.95 23.49
CA TYR A 56 -12.53 -17.40 23.15
C TYR A 56 -11.44 -16.48 23.73
N GLU A 57 -11.66 -15.17 23.75
CA GLU A 57 -10.72 -14.21 24.36
C GLU A 57 -10.46 -14.55 25.84
N ILE A 58 -11.50 -14.90 26.59
CA ILE A 58 -11.36 -15.23 28.00
C ILE A 58 -10.78 -16.62 28.21
N LEU A 59 -11.23 -17.62 27.46
CA LEU A 59 -10.83 -19.01 27.66
C LEU A 59 -9.46 -19.38 27.08
N SER A 60 -8.96 -18.60 26.14
CA SER A 60 -7.62 -18.79 25.50
C SER A 60 -6.49 -18.29 26.40
N ASP A 61 -6.75 -17.38 27.32
CA ASP A 61 -5.78 -16.85 28.25
C ASP A 61 -5.87 -17.62 29.58
N LYS A 62 -4.77 -18.24 29.99
CA LYS A 62 -4.73 -19.10 31.23
C LYS A 62 -5.12 -18.35 32.49
N GLU A 63 -4.75 -17.07 32.61
CA GLU A 63 -5.06 -16.28 33.79
C GLU A 63 -6.54 -15.85 33.80
N LYS A 64 -7.06 -15.39 32.64
CA LYS A 64 -8.46 -15.02 32.51
C LYS A 64 -9.36 -16.25 32.68
N ARG A 65 -8.98 -17.39 32.11
CA ARG A 65 -9.68 -18.66 32.24
C ARG A 65 -9.77 -19.08 33.71
N ALA A 66 -8.64 -19.04 34.43
CA ALA A 66 -8.63 -19.39 35.86
C ALA A 66 -9.52 -18.46 36.70
N ARG A 67 -9.57 -17.16 36.38
CA ARG A 67 -10.48 -16.21 37.07
C ARG A 67 -11.94 -16.47 36.70
N TYR A 68 -12.20 -16.80 35.43
CA TYR A 68 -13.54 -17.17 34.97
C TYR A 68 -14.03 -18.47 35.66
N ASP A 69 -13.17 -19.46 35.75
CA ASP A 69 -13.48 -20.75 36.41
C ASP A 69 -13.79 -20.60 37.92
N GLN A 70 -13.19 -19.59 38.59
CA GLN A 70 -13.41 -19.33 40.00
C GLN A 70 -14.60 -18.41 40.30
N PHE A 71 -14.79 -17.37 39.48
CA PHE A 71 -15.72 -16.28 39.78
C PHE A 71 -16.79 -16.08 38.68
N GLY A 72 -16.80 -16.93 37.66
CA GLY A 72 -17.72 -16.79 36.53
C GLY A 72 -17.50 -15.47 35.76
N HIS A 73 -18.53 -14.95 35.16
CA HIS A 73 -18.50 -13.67 34.42
C HIS A 73 -18.04 -12.49 35.26
N ALA A 74 -18.33 -12.49 36.56
CA ALA A 74 -17.89 -11.42 37.47
C ALA A 74 -16.36 -11.34 37.59
N GLY A 75 -15.64 -12.48 37.52
CA GLY A 75 -14.18 -12.51 37.64
C GLY A 75 -13.42 -11.91 36.45
N VAL A 76 -14.10 -11.72 35.33
CA VAL A 76 -13.54 -11.18 34.08
C VAL A 76 -14.17 -9.84 33.66
N ASP A 77 -15.09 -9.32 34.50
CA ASP A 77 -15.68 -7.99 34.30
C ASP A 77 -14.63 -6.90 34.62
N PRO A 78 -14.38 -5.95 33.70
CA PRO A 78 -13.44 -4.84 33.93
C PRO A 78 -13.71 -4.02 35.19
N ASN A 79 -14.96 -3.98 35.64
CA ASN A 79 -15.38 -3.21 36.81
C ASN A 79 -15.15 -3.95 38.16
N PHE A 80 -14.94 -5.25 38.14
CA PHE A 80 -14.74 -6.05 39.36
C PHE A 80 -13.43 -5.71 40.08
N ASN A 81 -12.43 -5.20 39.40
CA ASN A 81 -11.12 -4.86 39.94
C ASN A 81 -11.04 -3.45 40.56
N ALA A 82 -12.12 -2.68 40.58
CA ALA A 82 -12.13 -1.30 41.11
C ALA A 82 -12.40 -1.21 42.60
N GLY A 83 -12.68 -2.34 43.33
CA GLY A 83 -13.13 -2.35 44.71
C GLY A 83 -12.19 -2.97 45.73
N GLY A 84 -11.00 -3.43 45.45
CA GLY A 84 -10.12 -4.10 46.41
C GLY A 84 -8.66 -3.85 46.17
N GLY A 85 -8.03 -3.14 47.09
CA GLY A 85 -6.70 -2.57 47.06
C GLY A 85 -5.53 -3.51 46.76
N ALA A 86 -4.45 -2.86 46.37
CA ALA A 86 -3.02 -3.18 46.44
C ALA A 86 -2.41 -4.01 45.28
N ASP A 87 -1.49 -3.31 44.72
CA ASP A 87 -0.22 -3.71 44.12
C ASP A 87 -0.18 -4.00 42.63
N GLY A 88 0.68 -3.20 42.07
CA GLY A 88 0.90 -3.03 40.65
C GLY A 88 1.41 -4.26 39.89
N GLY A 89 0.80 -4.48 38.75
CA GLY A 89 1.25 -5.46 37.78
C GLY A 89 0.71 -5.13 36.42
N GLY A 90 1.57 -4.50 35.60
CA GLY A 90 1.27 -3.96 34.29
C GLY A 90 0.51 -4.87 33.35
N PHE A 91 -0.56 -4.35 32.81
CA PHE A 91 -1.29 -4.90 31.69
C PHE A 91 -0.52 -4.59 30.38
N GLY A 92 0.56 -5.34 30.16
CA GLY A 92 1.41 -5.21 28.97
C GLY A 92 1.72 -6.58 28.40
N GLY A 93 0.82 -7.12 27.58
CA GLY A 93 1.03 -8.44 26.98
C GLY A 93 0.13 -8.70 25.78
N PHE A 94 0.02 -7.74 24.87
CA PHE A 94 -0.62 -7.92 23.56
C PHE A 94 0.42 -7.82 22.46
N GLY A 95 1.30 -8.84 22.39
CA GLY A 95 2.32 -8.86 21.36
C GLY A 95 2.45 -10.23 20.72
N ASP A 96 1.43 -10.73 20.02
CA ASP A 96 1.63 -11.73 18.94
C ASP A 96 0.39 -12.05 18.08
N PHE A 97 -0.63 -11.21 18.05
CA PHE A 97 -1.73 -11.30 17.07
C PHE A 97 -1.98 -9.95 16.42
N GLY A 98 -1.00 -9.49 15.65
CA GLY A 98 -0.94 -8.14 15.05
C GLY A 98 -2.01 -7.81 14.01
N ASP A 99 -2.91 -8.71 13.66
CA ASP A 99 -3.87 -8.46 12.56
C ASP A 99 -5.34 -8.48 13.00
N LEU A 100 -5.67 -9.10 14.16
CA LEU A 100 -7.06 -9.12 14.65
C LEU A 100 -7.36 -8.00 15.65
N GLY A 101 -6.35 -7.50 16.37
CA GLY A 101 -6.48 -6.41 17.35
C GLY A 101 -6.82 -5.07 16.73
N ASP A 102 -6.30 -4.77 15.54
CA ASP A 102 -6.57 -3.53 14.80
C ASP A 102 -7.98 -3.50 14.20
N ILE A 103 -8.50 -4.65 13.79
CA ILE A 103 -9.86 -4.75 13.23
C ILE A 103 -10.91 -4.63 14.34
N LEU A 104 -10.67 -5.24 15.50
CA LEU A 104 -11.58 -5.14 16.63
C LEU A 104 -11.53 -3.76 17.29
N GLY A 105 -10.36 -3.12 17.36
CA GLY A 105 -10.18 -1.76 17.86
C GLY A 105 -10.88 -0.71 16.99
N SER A 106 -10.89 -0.85 15.67
CA SER A 106 -11.57 0.06 14.77
C SER A 106 -13.09 -0.10 14.76
N MET A 107 -13.60 -1.31 15.01
CA MET A 107 -15.03 -1.60 15.00
C MET A 107 -15.70 -1.29 16.37
N PHE A 108 -14.95 -1.36 17.48
CA PHE A 108 -15.41 -1.03 18.82
C PHE A 108 -14.99 0.37 19.31
N GLY A 109 -14.07 1.05 18.60
CA GLY A 109 -13.54 2.36 18.99
C GLY A 109 -14.47 3.56 18.73
N GLY A 110 -15.63 3.36 18.17
CA GLY A 110 -16.54 4.43 17.72
C GLY A 110 -17.54 4.95 18.76
N GLY A 111 -17.59 4.48 20.02
CA GLY A 111 -18.70 4.91 20.88
C GLY A 111 -18.51 5.00 22.38
N PHE A 112 -17.44 4.46 22.96
CA PHE A 112 -17.38 4.41 24.45
C PHE A 112 -15.97 4.56 25.03
N GLY A 113 -15.20 5.52 24.59
CA GLY A 113 -13.83 5.74 25.04
C GLY A 113 -13.54 7.14 25.53
N GLY A 114 -14.40 7.71 26.35
CA GLY A 114 -14.20 9.05 26.90
C GLY A 114 -13.74 9.07 28.36
N PHE A 115 -12.92 8.12 28.85
CA PHE A 115 -12.31 8.33 30.17
C PHE A 115 -11.13 7.37 30.38
N GLY A 116 -9.89 7.88 30.27
CA GLY A 116 -8.73 7.15 30.76
C GLY A 116 -7.55 6.96 29.82
N GLY A 117 -7.49 7.64 28.69
CA GLY A 117 -6.23 7.78 27.95
C GLY A 117 -5.30 8.68 28.73
N GLY A 118 -4.44 8.15 29.59
CA GLY A 118 -3.30 8.86 30.11
C GLY A 118 -2.53 9.38 28.91
N ARG A 119 -2.62 10.69 28.62
CA ARG A 119 -1.74 11.36 27.66
C ARG A 119 -0.33 11.01 28.07
N GLN A 120 0.24 10.04 27.40
CA GLN A 120 1.67 9.75 27.51
C GLN A 120 2.36 11.09 27.32
N GLN A 121 2.89 11.63 28.40
CA GLN A 121 3.51 12.93 28.45
C GLN A 121 4.62 12.92 27.43
N SER A 122 4.32 13.37 26.21
CA SER A 122 5.28 13.39 25.13
C SER A 122 6.39 14.34 25.52
N ASN A 123 7.54 13.78 25.85
CA ASN A 123 8.73 14.58 26.11
C ASN A 123 9.01 15.43 24.85
N PRO A 124 8.88 16.76 24.92
CA PRO A 124 9.08 17.62 23.75
C PRO A 124 10.52 17.53 23.21
N ASN A 125 11.45 17.07 24.02
CA ASN A 125 12.87 16.89 23.67
C ASN A 125 13.20 15.45 23.21
N ALA A 126 12.21 14.52 23.14
CA ALA A 126 12.46 13.18 22.65
C ALA A 126 12.86 13.21 21.16
N PRO A 127 13.76 12.32 20.74
CA PRO A 127 14.07 12.13 19.33
C PRO A 127 12.82 11.85 18.54
N ARG A 128 12.58 12.61 17.46
CA ARG A 128 11.41 12.41 16.59
C ARG A 128 11.87 12.19 15.16
N ARG A 129 11.32 11.19 14.51
CA ARG A 129 11.58 10.92 13.11
C ARG A 129 11.12 12.09 12.25
N GLY A 130 11.93 12.43 11.21
CA GLY A 130 11.57 13.41 10.19
C GLY A 130 10.39 12.94 9.33
N ASN A 131 9.73 13.89 8.68
CA ASN A 131 8.65 13.60 7.74
C ASN A 131 9.20 12.93 6.48
N ASP A 132 8.37 12.10 5.86
CA ASP A 132 8.68 11.58 4.54
C ASP A 132 8.54 12.71 3.51
N ALA A 133 9.51 12.80 2.59
CA ALA A 133 9.44 13.69 1.43
C ALA A 133 8.83 12.96 0.25
N SER A 134 8.11 13.69 -0.61
CA SER A 134 7.53 13.13 -1.83
C SER A 134 8.11 13.83 -3.06
N ALA A 135 8.37 13.05 -4.10
CA ALA A 135 8.78 13.54 -5.41
C ALA A 135 8.13 12.68 -6.49
N SER A 136 8.10 13.18 -7.73
CA SER A 136 7.67 12.41 -8.89
C SER A 136 8.77 12.40 -9.95
N VAL A 137 8.81 11.32 -10.72
CA VAL A 137 9.74 11.17 -11.85
C VAL A 137 8.99 10.65 -13.05
N ASN A 138 9.22 11.28 -14.22
CA ASN A 138 8.68 10.82 -15.49
C ASN A 138 9.76 10.04 -16.23
N ILE A 139 9.43 8.82 -16.65
CA ILE A 139 10.31 7.95 -17.41
C ILE A 139 9.63 7.51 -18.71
N SER A 140 10.42 7.07 -19.68
CA SER A 140 9.89 6.46 -20.89
C SER A 140 9.48 5.01 -20.64
N PHE A 141 8.73 4.43 -21.57
CA PHE A 141 8.33 3.03 -21.55
C PHE A 141 9.55 2.08 -21.51
N GLU A 142 10.56 2.38 -22.33
CA GLU A 142 11.79 1.58 -22.42
C GLU A 142 12.62 1.71 -21.13
N GLU A 143 12.65 2.89 -20.52
CA GLU A 143 13.30 3.11 -19.23
C GLU A 143 12.60 2.32 -18.11
N ALA A 144 11.27 2.24 -18.13
CA ALA A 144 10.50 1.42 -17.20
C ALA A 144 10.77 -0.08 -17.41
N ALA A 145 10.88 -0.52 -18.66
CA ALA A 145 11.12 -1.92 -18.99
C ALA A 145 12.54 -2.39 -18.62
N LYS A 146 13.55 -1.55 -18.84
CA LYS A 146 14.98 -1.90 -18.66
C LYS A 146 15.57 -1.45 -17.33
N GLY A 147 14.85 -0.55 -16.63
CA GLY A 147 15.38 0.15 -15.47
C GLY A 147 16.32 1.31 -15.86
N CYS A 148 16.42 2.29 -14.99
CA CYS A 148 17.30 3.45 -15.22
C CYS A 148 17.70 4.13 -13.93
N LYS A 149 18.67 5.06 -14.03
CA LYS A 149 19.01 5.96 -12.93
C LYS A 149 18.60 7.38 -13.31
N LYS A 150 17.79 8.01 -12.45
CA LYS A 150 17.32 9.38 -12.66
C LYS A 150 17.73 10.28 -11.51
N THR A 151 18.22 11.45 -11.84
CA THR A 151 18.48 12.49 -10.85
C THR A 151 17.25 13.39 -10.75
N ILE A 152 16.70 13.49 -9.56
CA ILE A 152 15.52 14.29 -9.26
C ILE A 152 15.85 15.40 -8.24
N LYS A 153 15.13 16.51 -8.33
CA LYS A 153 15.23 17.60 -7.35
C LYS A 153 14.20 17.38 -6.26
N VAL A 154 14.68 17.30 -5.03
CA VAL A 154 13.84 17.06 -3.85
C VAL A 154 14.00 18.21 -2.88
N THR A 155 12.89 18.84 -2.51
CA THR A 155 12.88 19.85 -1.47
C THR A 155 12.63 19.19 -0.12
N LYS A 156 13.57 19.31 0.80
CA LYS A 156 13.49 18.70 2.13
C LYS A 156 14.06 19.62 3.21
N ILE A 157 13.79 19.29 4.45
CA ILE A 157 14.33 19.96 5.62
C ILE A 157 15.52 19.15 6.13
N ASP A 158 16.71 19.76 6.15
CA ASP A 158 17.91 19.16 6.72
C ASP A 158 18.40 19.94 7.93
N ASN A 159 19.31 19.34 8.69
CA ASN A 159 20.00 20.06 9.74
C ASN A 159 20.84 21.19 9.13
N CYS A 160 20.83 22.33 9.78
CA CYS A 160 21.62 23.47 9.33
C CYS A 160 23.11 23.12 9.35
N SER A 161 23.80 23.26 8.22
CA SER A 161 25.24 22.97 8.07
C SER A 161 26.09 23.82 8.98
N ASP A 162 25.69 25.08 9.23
CA ASP A 162 26.50 26.04 9.96
C ASP A 162 26.52 25.78 11.46
N CYS A 163 25.38 25.39 12.03
CA CYS A 163 25.26 25.09 13.45
C CYS A 163 25.16 23.61 13.79
N GLY A 164 25.15 22.72 12.79
CA GLY A 164 25.02 21.27 13.02
C GLY A 164 23.69 20.85 13.66
N GLY A 165 22.60 21.63 13.49
CA GLY A 165 21.31 21.36 14.08
C GLY A 165 21.05 21.95 15.45
N THR A 166 22.05 22.63 16.07
CA THR A 166 21.91 23.20 17.43
C THR A 166 21.07 24.47 17.47
N GLY A 167 20.94 25.19 16.36
CA GLY A 167 20.29 26.50 16.29
C GLY A 167 21.16 27.65 16.84
N CYS A 168 22.34 27.37 17.43
CA CYS A 168 23.19 28.34 18.03
C CYS A 168 24.27 28.82 17.03
N GLU A 169 24.76 30.05 17.19
CA GLU A 169 25.93 30.52 16.48
C GLU A 169 27.16 29.67 16.81
N LYS A 170 28.10 29.53 15.84
CA LYS A 170 29.35 28.77 16.04
C LYS A 170 30.09 29.27 17.30
N GLY A 171 30.42 28.32 18.18
CA GLY A 171 31.09 28.63 19.45
C GLY A 171 30.17 29.02 20.60
N SER A 172 28.82 29.06 20.37
CA SER A 172 27.84 29.24 21.42
C SER A 172 27.03 27.95 21.62
N SER A 173 26.47 27.79 22.81
CA SER A 173 25.61 26.65 23.15
C SER A 173 24.28 27.12 23.72
N ALA A 174 23.26 26.31 23.55
CA ALA A 174 21.95 26.55 24.16
C ALA A 174 22.05 26.34 25.68
N LYS A 175 21.49 27.27 26.45
CA LYS A 175 21.41 27.20 27.91
C LYS A 175 20.08 26.50 28.31
N THR A 176 20.10 25.78 29.41
CA THR A 176 18.89 25.24 30.01
C THR A 176 17.95 26.37 30.41
N CYS A 177 16.69 26.26 30.06
CA CYS A 177 15.71 27.29 30.40
C CYS A 177 15.58 27.43 31.92
N PRO A 178 15.76 28.63 32.49
CA PRO A 178 15.72 28.84 33.94
C PRO A 178 14.31 28.72 34.55
N VAL A 179 13.25 28.81 33.68
CA VAL A 179 11.86 28.78 34.14
C VAL A 179 11.35 27.34 34.26
N CYS A 180 11.64 26.48 33.28
CA CYS A 180 11.16 25.09 33.26
C CYS A 180 12.28 24.06 33.55
N HIS A 181 13.50 24.52 33.81
CA HIS A 181 14.65 23.67 34.12
C HIS A 181 14.87 22.52 33.10
N GLY A 182 14.59 22.80 31.81
CA GLY A 182 14.79 21.85 30.72
C GLY A 182 13.56 21.00 30.36
N SER A 183 12.50 21.02 31.14
CA SER A 183 11.29 20.21 30.89
C SER A 183 10.46 20.69 29.68
N GLY A 184 10.60 21.95 29.29
CA GLY A 184 9.77 22.57 28.25
C GLY A 184 8.35 22.92 28.69
N GLN A 185 7.95 22.48 29.89
CA GLN A 185 6.60 22.68 30.43
C GLN A 185 6.68 23.25 31.86
N VAL A 186 5.66 23.99 32.24
CA VAL A 186 5.48 24.48 33.62
C VAL A 186 4.15 23.98 34.14
N SER A 187 4.14 23.52 35.37
CA SER A 187 2.91 23.10 36.05
C SER A 187 2.31 24.27 36.83
N SER A 188 1.05 24.56 36.61
CA SER A 188 0.28 25.48 37.44
C SER A 188 -0.79 24.71 38.21
N VAL A 189 -0.94 25.00 39.51
CA VAL A 189 -1.98 24.43 40.37
C VAL A 189 -3.09 25.46 40.48
N GLN A 190 -4.26 25.18 39.95
CA GLN A 190 -5.45 25.99 40.15
C GLN A 190 -6.33 25.36 41.26
N ARG A 191 -6.63 26.12 42.27
CA ARG A 191 -7.60 25.73 43.32
C ARG A 191 -9.02 26.02 42.83
N THR A 192 -9.80 24.98 42.67
CA THR A 192 -11.22 25.07 42.34
C THR A 192 -12.06 24.68 43.56
N PRO A 193 -13.33 25.00 43.64
CA PRO A 193 -14.23 24.60 44.73
C PRO A 193 -14.32 23.05 44.93
N PHE A 194 -13.92 22.28 43.89
CA PHE A 194 -13.98 20.83 43.86
C PHE A 194 -12.60 20.17 44.00
N GLY A 195 -11.53 20.92 44.36
CA GLY A 195 -10.19 20.41 44.54
C GLY A 195 -9.09 21.18 43.81
N GLN A 196 -7.88 20.67 43.93
CA GLN A 196 -6.72 21.25 43.21
C GLN A 196 -6.55 20.55 41.85
N ILE A 197 -6.58 21.32 40.78
CA ILE A 197 -6.30 20.83 39.43
C ILE A 197 -4.89 21.27 39.07
N GLN A 198 -4.01 20.30 38.80
CA GLN A 198 -2.67 20.54 38.28
C GLN A 198 -2.72 20.52 36.73
N THR A 199 -2.46 21.69 36.13
CA THR A 199 -2.43 21.83 34.68
C THR A 199 -0.99 22.05 34.23
N GLN A 200 -0.56 21.27 33.24
CA GLN A 200 0.73 21.47 32.58
C GLN A 200 0.55 22.30 31.32
N THR A 201 1.30 23.40 31.24
CA THR A 201 1.30 24.30 30.08
C THR A 201 2.69 24.41 29.47
N VAL A 202 2.76 24.72 28.20
CA VAL A 202 4.03 24.94 27.51
C VAL A 202 4.73 26.15 28.16
N CYS A 203 6.01 26.01 28.44
CA CYS A 203 6.79 27.10 29.02
C CYS A 203 6.89 28.28 28.06
N ASN A 204 6.35 29.42 28.47
CA ASN A 204 6.32 30.65 27.65
C ASN A 204 7.71 31.23 27.39
N HIS A 205 8.71 30.92 28.22
CA HIS A 205 10.06 31.44 28.08
C HIS A 205 10.88 30.71 27.00
N CYS A 206 10.72 29.41 26.88
CA CYS A 206 11.45 28.59 25.89
C CYS A 206 10.54 28.00 24.82
N HIS A 207 9.25 28.32 24.84
CA HIS A 207 8.24 27.83 23.89
C HIS A 207 8.27 26.30 23.70
N GLY A 208 8.49 25.57 24.79
CA GLY A 208 8.47 24.10 24.81
C GLY A 208 9.82 23.44 24.50
N SER A 209 10.86 24.18 24.09
CA SER A 209 12.17 23.61 23.75
C SER A 209 13.00 23.18 24.96
N GLY A 210 12.68 23.65 26.15
CA GLY A 210 13.49 23.43 27.36
C GLY A 210 14.84 24.16 27.36
N LYS A 211 15.19 24.83 26.28
CA LYS A 211 16.48 25.51 26.07
C LYS A 211 16.26 26.95 25.61
N VAL A 212 17.21 27.83 25.92
CA VAL A 212 17.22 29.21 25.47
C VAL A 212 18.51 29.45 24.67
N ILE A 213 18.37 30.09 23.53
CA ILE A 213 19.46 30.40 22.62
C ILE A 213 19.73 31.92 22.71
N ASP A 214 20.86 32.31 23.33
CA ASP A 214 21.24 33.71 23.46
C ASP A 214 21.72 34.30 22.12
N LYS A 215 22.47 33.50 21.35
CA LYS A 215 22.98 33.86 20.02
C LYS A 215 22.47 32.87 18.97
N PRO A 216 21.41 33.25 18.25
CA PRO A 216 20.87 32.37 17.23
C PRO A 216 21.79 32.30 16.00
N CYS A 217 21.86 31.13 15.40
CA CYS A 217 22.58 30.92 14.13
C CYS A 217 21.93 31.79 13.03
N HIS A 218 22.76 32.55 12.29
CA HIS A 218 22.28 33.44 11.24
C HIS A 218 21.58 32.73 10.10
N THR A 219 22.01 31.51 9.72
CA THR A 219 21.49 30.75 8.58
C THR A 219 20.10 30.16 8.85
N CYS A 220 19.88 29.64 10.06
CA CYS A 220 18.61 28.99 10.42
C CYS A 220 17.75 29.82 11.38
N ALA A 221 18.20 31.02 11.80
CA ALA A 221 17.51 31.88 12.74
C ALA A 221 17.06 31.16 14.03
N GLY A 222 17.92 30.35 14.58
CA GLY A 222 17.69 29.59 15.82
C GLY A 222 16.92 28.27 15.64
N LYS A 223 16.41 27.98 14.46
CA LYS A 223 15.60 26.75 14.21
C LYS A 223 16.42 25.47 14.15
N GLY A 224 17.73 25.53 13.93
CA GLY A 224 18.63 24.40 13.78
C GLY A 224 18.43 23.61 12.47
N ARG A 225 17.42 23.93 11.68
CA ARG A 225 17.07 23.23 10.43
C ARG A 225 16.74 24.22 9.32
N ILE A 226 17.07 23.84 8.09
CA ILE A 226 16.85 24.65 6.89
C ILE A 226 16.13 23.85 5.82
N ARG A 227 15.28 24.50 5.07
CA ARG A 227 14.61 23.91 3.88
C ARG A 227 15.45 24.26 2.66
N HIS A 228 15.86 23.25 1.91
CA HIS A 228 16.59 23.45 0.65
C HIS A 228 16.26 22.34 -0.34
N THR A 229 16.65 22.58 -1.59
CA THR A 229 16.47 21.60 -2.66
C THR A 229 17.79 20.89 -2.91
N VAL A 230 17.79 19.58 -2.88
CA VAL A 230 18.93 18.72 -3.17
C VAL A 230 18.66 17.88 -4.41
N GLU A 231 19.70 17.61 -5.18
CA GLU A 231 19.64 16.62 -6.25
C GLU A 231 19.91 15.23 -5.69
N LYS A 232 19.01 14.30 -5.95
CA LYS A 232 19.11 12.92 -5.51
C LYS A 232 18.99 11.98 -6.69
N THR A 233 19.98 11.13 -6.91
CA THR A 233 19.90 10.06 -7.89
C THR A 233 19.12 8.91 -7.30
N VAL A 234 18.06 8.47 -8.01
CA VAL A 234 17.21 7.35 -7.66
C VAL A 234 17.40 6.28 -8.71
N GLU A 235 17.60 5.07 -8.25
CA GLU A 235 17.68 3.88 -9.11
C GLU A 235 16.28 3.29 -9.27
N ILE A 236 15.83 3.23 -10.51
CA ILE A 236 14.52 2.73 -10.89
C ILE A 236 14.71 1.31 -11.41
N PRO A 237 14.14 0.30 -10.73
CA PRO A 237 14.33 -1.08 -11.14
C PRO A 237 13.63 -1.37 -12.45
N ALA A 238 14.16 -2.34 -13.20
CA ALA A 238 13.54 -2.86 -14.42
C ALA A 238 12.19 -3.49 -14.11
N GLY A 239 11.20 -3.25 -14.97
CA GLY A 239 9.87 -3.80 -14.82
C GLY A 239 8.92 -3.00 -13.94
N ILE A 240 9.33 -1.83 -13.48
CA ILE A 240 8.45 -0.94 -12.70
C ILE A 240 7.22 -0.55 -13.51
N ASP A 241 6.09 -0.41 -12.83
CA ASP A 241 4.83 -0.02 -13.45
C ASP A 241 4.48 1.45 -13.22
N ASP A 242 3.54 1.96 -14.02
CA ASP A 242 3.02 3.32 -13.83
C ASP A 242 2.37 3.48 -12.46
N GLY A 243 2.56 4.64 -11.82
CA GLY A 243 2.02 4.94 -10.50
C GLY A 243 2.72 4.23 -9.32
N GLN A 244 3.69 3.35 -9.55
CA GLN A 244 4.42 2.70 -8.46
C GLN A 244 5.31 3.68 -7.69
N ILE A 245 5.47 3.41 -6.39
CA ILE A 245 6.24 4.27 -5.48
C ILE A 245 7.51 3.55 -5.03
N ILE A 246 8.64 4.21 -5.27
CA ILE A 246 9.95 3.79 -4.76
C ILE A 246 10.23 4.51 -3.46
N SER A 247 10.58 3.77 -2.40
CA SER A 247 10.95 4.35 -1.11
C SER A 247 12.47 4.34 -0.92
N VAL A 248 13.06 5.52 -0.82
CA VAL A 248 14.50 5.70 -0.53
C VAL A 248 14.65 6.03 0.95
N ARG A 249 15.23 5.10 1.71
CA ARG A 249 15.42 5.25 3.16
C ARG A 249 16.31 6.46 3.50
N GLY A 250 15.88 7.22 4.51
CA GLY A 250 16.64 8.40 4.99
C GLY A 250 16.71 9.55 3.99
N GLY A 251 15.95 9.49 2.88
CA GLY A 251 15.92 10.53 1.85
C GLY A 251 14.96 11.69 2.12
N GLY A 252 14.14 11.61 3.18
CA GLY A 252 13.20 12.63 3.58
C GLY A 252 13.78 13.71 4.51
N ASP A 253 12.90 14.38 5.25
CA ASP A 253 13.29 15.44 6.19
C ASP A 253 14.15 14.89 7.32
N ALA A 254 15.09 15.71 7.80
CA ALA A 254 15.86 15.38 9.00
C ALA A 254 14.95 15.30 10.23
N GLY A 255 15.22 14.34 11.09
CA GLY A 255 14.51 14.18 12.35
C GLY A 255 14.75 15.36 13.31
N ALA A 256 13.87 15.52 14.27
CA ALA A 256 14.03 16.48 15.35
C ALA A 256 14.77 15.83 16.53
N ASN A 257 15.53 16.64 17.29
CA ASN A 257 16.21 16.21 18.52
C ASN A 257 17.10 14.97 18.35
N GLY A 258 17.81 14.86 17.20
CA GLY A 258 18.65 13.69 16.91
C GLY A 258 17.89 12.44 16.44
N GLY A 259 16.60 12.57 16.13
CA GLY A 259 15.81 11.47 15.56
C GLY A 259 16.25 11.12 14.13
N PRO A 260 15.89 9.93 13.63
CA PRO A 260 16.21 9.50 12.27
C PRO A 260 15.49 10.33 11.22
N SER A 261 16.08 10.46 10.05
CA SER A 261 15.42 11.08 8.88
C SER A 261 14.22 10.27 8.40
N GLY A 262 13.26 10.95 7.79
CA GLY A 262 12.17 10.33 7.05
C GLY A 262 12.66 9.64 5.78
N ASN A 263 11.74 9.05 5.02
CA ASN A 263 12.03 8.45 3.72
C ASN A 263 11.68 9.42 2.58
N LEU A 264 12.27 9.20 1.42
CA LEU A 264 11.84 9.85 0.20
C LEU A 264 10.95 8.87 -0.58
N ARG A 265 9.72 9.26 -0.85
CA ARG A 265 8.78 8.53 -1.69
C ARG A 265 8.80 9.12 -3.09
N VAL A 266 9.19 8.32 -4.07
CA VAL A 266 9.26 8.73 -5.47
C VAL A 266 8.17 8.01 -6.25
N SER A 267 7.16 8.75 -6.69
CA SER A 267 6.13 8.24 -7.60
C SER A 267 6.67 8.22 -9.02
N VAL A 268 6.59 7.06 -9.66
CA VAL A 268 7.06 6.87 -11.02
C VAL A 268 5.89 7.01 -11.98
N ASN A 269 6.00 7.90 -12.96
CA ASN A 269 5.03 8.08 -14.03
C ASN A 269 5.66 7.60 -15.34
N VAL A 270 5.07 6.58 -15.95
CA VAL A 270 5.53 6.02 -17.21
C VAL A 270 4.79 6.69 -18.36
N ARG A 271 5.54 7.25 -19.34
CA ARG A 271 4.91 7.83 -20.52
C ARG A 271 4.39 6.72 -21.44
N PRO A 272 3.18 6.86 -22.01
CA PRO A 272 2.67 5.92 -22.98
C PRO A 272 3.60 5.86 -24.20
N HIS A 273 3.71 4.66 -24.80
CA HIS A 273 4.52 4.44 -25.98
C HIS A 273 3.62 4.43 -27.23
N PRO A 274 4.06 5.00 -28.39
CA PRO A 274 3.22 5.07 -29.59
C PRO A 274 2.95 3.71 -30.25
N ILE A 275 3.77 2.69 -29.97
CA ILE A 275 3.69 1.38 -30.64
C ILE A 275 3.36 0.27 -29.64
N PHE A 276 3.85 0.37 -28.39
CA PHE A 276 3.74 -0.69 -27.39
C PHE A 276 2.69 -0.35 -26.36
N GLU A 277 1.87 -1.35 -26.06
CA GLU A 277 0.97 -1.36 -24.91
C GLU A 277 1.45 -2.39 -23.91
N ARG A 278 1.22 -2.15 -22.62
CA ARG A 278 1.66 -3.02 -21.53
C ARG A 278 0.45 -3.64 -20.84
N ASP A 279 0.54 -4.94 -20.60
CA ASP A 279 -0.34 -5.67 -19.69
C ASP A 279 0.51 -6.52 -18.74
N GLY A 280 0.62 -6.07 -17.49
CA GLY A 280 1.52 -6.66 -16.50
C GLY A 280 2.99 -6.64 -16.96
N PHE A 281 3.55 -7.79 -17.34
CA PHE A 281 4.91 -7.92 -17.87
C PHE A 281 4.94 -8.24 -19.36
N ASP A 282 3.79 -8.44 -19.96
CA ASP A 282 3.66 -8.70 -21.39
C ASP A 282 3.51 -7.38 -22.15
N VAL A 283 3.92 -7.40 -23.42
CA VAL A 283 3.91 -6.24 -24.30
C VAL A 283 3.10 -6.57 -25.54
N TYR A 284 2.24 -5.67 -25.93
CA TYR A 284 1.40 -5.79 -27.12
C TYR A 284 1.81 -4.74 -28.14
N CYS A 285 1.80 -5.12 -29.40
CA CYS A 285 1.94 -4.17 -30.50
C CYS A 285 1.11 -4.61 -31.71
N GLU A 286 0.61 -3.63 -32.45
CA GLU A 286 -0.12 -3.86 -33.70
C GLU A 286 0.82 -3.58 -34.87
N ILE A 287 0.86 -4.49 -35.84
CA ILE A 287 1.69 -4.37 -37.03
C ILE A 287 0.82 -4.41 -38.26
N PRO A 288 0.77 -3.34 -39.04
CA PRO A 288 0.09 -3.32 -40.34
C PRO A 288 0.92 -4.09 -41.37
N ILE A 289 0.28 -5.02 -42.07
CA ILE A 289 0.83 -5.74 -43.19
C ILE A 289 -0.07 -5.56 -44.42
N THR A 290 0.49 -5.72 -45.62
CA THR A 290 -0.31 -5.67 -46.81
C THR A 290 -1.15 -6.93 -47.02
N PHE A 291 -2.23 -6.84 -47.78
CA PHE A 291 -3.04 -7.99 -48.17
C PHE A 291 -2.19 -9.08 -48.84
N ALA A 292 -1.25 -8.69 -49.70
CA ALA A 292 -0.37 -9.65 -50.38
C ALA A 292 0.55 -10.39 -49.43
N GLN A 293 1.13 -9.70 -48.44
CA GLN A 293 1.95 -10.32 -47.39
C GLN A 293 1.11 -11.28 -46.51
N ALA A 294 -0.13 -10.93 -46.19
CA ALA A 294 -1.01 -11.79 -45.44
C ALA A 294 -1.43 -13.05 -46.21
N ALA A 295 -1.67 -12.90 -47.52
CA ALA A 295 -2.15 -14.01 -48.37
C ALA A 295 -1.03 -14.98 -48.76
N LEU A 296 0.18 -14.46 -49.11
CA LEU A 296 1.30 -15.24 -49.63
C LEU A 296 2.32 -15.64 -48.57
N GLY A 297 2.24 -15.05 -47.37
CA GLY A 297 3.32 -15.10 -46.39
C GLY A 297 4.46 -14.17 -46.78
N ASP A 298 5.22 -13.72 -45.79
CA ASP A 298 6.40 -12.87 -45.97
C ASP A 298 7.23 -12.86 -44.65
N GLU A 299 8.48 -12.38 -44.78
CA GLU A 299 9.33 -12.09 -43.63
C GLU A 299 9.24 -10.58 -43.31
N ILE A 300 8.69 -10.29 -42.12
CA ILE A 300 8.56 -8.92 -41.63
C ILE A 300 9.54 -8.63 -40.48
N THR A 301 9.82 -7.35 -40.27
CA THR A 301 10.62 -6.91 -39.16
C THR A 301 9.73 -6.37 -38.04
N VAL A 302 9.73 -7.04 -36.91
CA VAL A 302 8.95 -6.69 -35.73
C VAL A 302 9.81 -5.89 -34.75
N PRO A 303 9.40 -4.69 -34.31
CA PRO A 303 10.08 -3.98 -33.24
C PRO A 303 9.86 -4.70 -31.90
N THR A 304 10.91 -4.78 -31.08
CA THR A 304 10.85 -5.30 -29.72
C THR A 304 11.60 -4.35 -28.77
N LEU A 305 11.42 -4.51 -27.47
CA LEU A 305 12.15 -3.73 -26.46
C LEU A 305 13.68 -3.89 -26.54
N ASP A 306 14.14 -5.03 -27.06
CA ASP A 306 15.56 -5.35 -27.19
C ASP A 306 16.14 -5.04 -28.58
N GLY A 307 15.30 -4.54 -29.50
CA GLY A 307 15.68 -4.23 -30.88
C GLY A 307 14.70 -4.83 -31.89
N LYS A 308 15.15 -5.05 -33.11
CA LYS A 308 14.33 -5.57 -34.21
C LYS A 308 14.50 -7.08 -34.35
N VAL A 309 13.42 -7.82 -34.56
CA VAL A 309 13.40 -9.26 -34.76
C VAL A 309 12.72 -9.57 -36.10
N LYS A 310 13.30 -10.47 -36.90
CA LYS A 310 12.66 -11.00 -38.10
C LYS A 310 11.62 -12.02 -37.69
N PHE A 311 10.45 -11.92 -38.28
CA PHE A 311 9.32 -12.81 -38.03
C PHE A 311 8.67 -13.20 -39.34
N THR A 312 8.42 -14.50 -39.52
CA THR A 312 7.78 -15.04 -40.72
C THR A 312 6.27 -15.06 -40.55
N ILE A 313 5.59 -14.33 -41.40
CA ILE A 313 4.14 -14.39 -41.59
C ILE A 313 3.82 -15.61 -42.44
N HIS A 314 2.94 -16.46 -41.96
CA HIS A 314 2.47 -17.62 -42.72
C HIS A 314 1.41 -17.20 -43.75
N GLU A 315 1.37 -17.95 -44.87
CA GLU A 315 0.32 -17.74 -45.87
C GLU A 315 -1.08 -17.94 -45.26
N GLY A 316 -2.01 -17.07 -45.65
CA GLY A 316 -3.39 -17.10 -45.16
C GLY A 316 -3.58 -16.48 -43.77
N THR A 317 -2.61 -15.75 -43.23
CA THR A 317 -2.72 -14.99 -41.99
C THR A 317 -3.92 -14.05 -42.04
N GLN A 318 -4.75 -14.05 -41.00
CA GLN A 318 -5.97 -13.25 -40.96
C GLN A 318 -5.79 -11.97 -40.16
N PRO A 319 -6.60 -10.92 -40.43
CA PRO A 319 -6.65 -9.74 -39.54
C PRO A 319 -7.04 -10.11 -38.13
N GLY A 320 -6.28 -9.65 -37.14
CA GLY A 320 -6.48 -9.92 -35.74
C GLY A 320 -5.75 -11.17 -35.23
N ASP A 321 -5.02 -11.90 -36.10
CA ASP A 321 -4.18 -13.01 -35.63
C ASP A 321 -3.06 -12.45 -34.73
N GLU A 322 -2.80 -13.15 -33.63
CA GLU A 322 -1.80 -12.79 -32.63
C GLU A 322 -0.64 -13.78 -32.63
N PHE A 323 0.56 -13.28 -32.69
CA PHE A 323 1.80 -14.06 -32.62
C PHE A 323 2.57 -13.73 -31.38
N LYS A 324 3.03 -14.77 -30.68
CA LYS A 324 3.75 -14.67 -29.43
C LYS A 324 5.26 -14.77 -29.61
N LEU A 325 5.98 -13.74 -29.22
CA LEU A 325 7.45 -13.72 -29.16
C LEU A 325 7.88 -13.96 -27.70
N LYS A 326 8.33 -15.16 -27.39
CA LYS A 326 8.73 -15.57 -26.04
C LYS A 326 9.90 -14.76 -25.49
N GLY A 327 9.78 -14.28 -24.26
CA GLY A 327 10.84 -13.58 -23.53
C GLY A 327 11.19 -12.20 -24.11
N LYS A 328 10.30 -11.61 -24.94
CA LYS A 328 10.48 -10.28 -25.52
C LYS A 328 9.66 -9.18 -24.81
N GLY A 329 8.99 -9.54 -23.73
CA GLY A 329 8.30 -8.61 -22.86
C GLY A 329 9.21 -7.92 -21.84
N ILE A 330 8.60 -7.38 -20.78
CA ILE A 330 9.23 -6.61 -19.71
C ILE A 330 9.86 -7.55 -18.68
N GLN A 331 10.99 -7.13 -18.11
CA GLN A 331 11.63 -7.84 -16.99
C GLN A 331 10.66 -7.91 -15.79
N ARG A 332 10.51 -9.09 -15.20
CA ARG A 332 9.68 -9.26 -14.01
C ARG A 332 10.36 -8.64 -12.78
N LEU A 333 9.63 -7.78 -12.10
CA LEU A 333 10.13 -7.14 -10.88
C LEU A 333 10.34 -8.22 -9.79
N ASN A 334 11.53 -8.27 -9.18
CA ASN A 334 11.90 -9.23 -8.12
C ASN A 334 11.92 -10.71 -8.52
N TYR A 335 11.74 -11.05 -9.80
CA TYR A 335 11.78 -12.43 -10.29
C TYR A 335 12.72 -12.58 -11.48
N VAL A 336 13.19 -13.80 -11.68
CA VAL A 336 13.99 -14.14 -12.87
C VAL A 336 13.06 -14.35 -14.06
N GLY A 337 13.39 -13.72 -15.20
CA GLY A 337 12.66 -13.87 -16.46
C GLY A 337 11.97 -12.60 -16.94
N LYS A 338 11.57 -12.63 -18.20
CA LYS A 338 10.81 -11.59 -18.88
C LYS A 338 9.40 -12.10 -19.19
N GLY A 339 8.47 -11.20 -19.39
CA GLY A 339 7.21 -11.49 -20.06
C GLY A 339 7.40 -11.77 -21.55
N ASP A 340 6.32 -11.90 -22.27
CA ASP A 340 6.31 -12.17 -23.69
C ASP A 340 5.83 -10.94 -24.46
N GLN A 341 6.11 -10.90 -25.76
CA GLN A 341 5.53 -9.87 -26.63
C GLN A 341 4.50 -10.52 -27.54
N TYR A 342 3.33 -9.91 -27.63
CA TYR A 342 2.24 -10.29 -28.54
C TYR A 342 2.16 -9.30 -29.67
N VAL A 343 2.17 -9.83 -30.88
CA VAL A 343 2.11 -9.07 -32.12
C VAL A 343 0.79 -9.36 -32.79
N LYS A 344 -0.09 -8.37 -32.81
CA LYS A 344 -1.38 -8.45 -33.48
C LYS A 344 -1.28 -7.93 -34.91
N ILE A 345 -1.71 -8.72 -35.85
CA ILE A 345 -1.65 -8.37 -37.27
C ILE A 345 -2.88 -7.57 -37.67
N ILE A 346 -2.62 -6.44 -38.34
CA ILE A 346 -3.63 -5.63 -39.01
C ILE A 346 -3.37 -5.71 -40.51
N VAL A 347 -4.34 -6.24 -41.26
CA VAL A 347 -4.23 -6.26 -42.71
C VAL A 347 -4.76 -4.95 -43.27
N GLU A 348 -3.86 -4.16 -43.91
CA GLU A 348 -4.20 -2.89 -44.51
C GLU A 348 -4.76 -3.11 -45.90
N VAL A 349 -5.96 -2.59 -46.16
CA VAL A 349 -6.57 -2.57 -47.49
C VAL A 349 -6.04 -1.35 -48.26
N PRO A 350 -5.43 -1.53 -49.45
CA PRO A 350 -4.84 -0.45 -50.20
C PRO A 350 -5.90 0.55 -50.68
N ARG A 351 -5.56 1.85 -50.56
CA ARG A 351 -6.40 2.97 -51.03
C ARG A 351 -5.77 3.62 -52.28
N ASP A 352 -6.54 4.43 -52.97
CA ASP A 352 -6.08 5.26 -54.13
C ASP A 352 -5.42 4.45 -55.25
N LEU A 353 -6.00 3.29 -55.57
CA LEU A 353 -5.51 2.39 -56.62
C LEU A 353 -5.65 3.00 -58.00
N SER A 354 -4.61 2.88 -58.82
CA SER A 354 -4.63 3.20 -60.26
C SER A 354 -5.56 2.27 -61.04
N LYS A 355 -5.93 2.65 -62.27
CA LYS A 355 -6.76 1.82 -63.13
C LYS A 355 -6.17 0.42 -63.34
N ALA A 356 -4.87 0.36 -63.63
CA ALA A 356 -4.17 -0.92 -63.84
C ALA A 356 -4.15 -1.83 -62.59
N GLN A 357 -3.99 -1.25 -61.38
CA GLN A 357 -4.06 -2.00 -60.14
C GLN A 357 -5.46 -2.53 -59.84
N LYS A 358 -6.50 -1.72 -60.13
CA LYS A 358 -7.90 -2.15 -60.02
C LYS A 358 -8.24 -3.31 -60.95
N GLU A 359 -7.69 -3.30 -62.18
CA GLU A 359 -7.88 -4.40 -63.14
C GLU A 359 -7.25 -5.68 -62.67
N LYS A 360 -5.99 -5.66 -62.18
CA LYS A 360 -5.32 -6.83 -61.63
C LYS A 360 -6.06 -7.39 -60.39
N LEU A 361 -6.60 -6.52 -59.56
CA LEU A 361 -7.36 -6.94 -58.38
C LEU A 361 -8.68 -7.62 -58.81
N LYS A 362 -9.37 -7.12 -59.83
CA LYS A 362 -10.56 -7.76 -60.40
C LYS A 362 -10.24 -9.10 -61.07
N GLU A 363 -9.10 -9.25 -61.69
CA GLU A 363 -8.66 -10.53 -62.26
C GLU A 363 -8.40 -11.56 -61.14
N PHE A 364 -7.74 -11.15 -60.06
CA PHE A 364 -7.54 -11.97 -58.87
C PHE A 364 -8.89 -12.40 -58.31
N ASP A 365 -9.84 -11.49 -58.06
CA ASP A 365 -11.17 -11.76 -57.51
C ASP A 365 -11.95 -12.79 -58.35
N LYS A 366 -11.86 -12.67 -59.70
CA LYS A 366 -12.48 -13.66 -60.62
C LYS A 366 -11.82 -15.04 -60.59
N SER A 367 -10.55 -15.14 -60.14
CA SER A 367 -9.80 -16.39 -60.08
C SER A 367 -10.04 -17.14 -58.75
N THR A 368 -10.65 -16.48 -57.78
CA THR A 368 -10.94 -17.05 -56.46
C THR A 368 -12.35 -17.65 -56.41
N ASP A 369 -12.54 -18.66 -55.55
CA ASP A 369 -13.81 -19.35 -55.33
C ASP A 369 -14.15 -19.44 -53.84
N ASP A 370 -15.29 -20.04 -53.52
CA ASP A 370 -15.76 -20.26 -52.12
C ASP A 370 -14.78 -21.00 -51.23
N LYS A 371 -13.83 -21.76 -51.79
CA LYS A 371 -12.81 -22.48 -51.03
C LYS A 371 -11.78 -21.53 -50.46
N ASN A 372 -11.54 -20.41 -51.12
CA ASN A 372 -10.62 -19.39 -50.69
C ASN A 372 -11.22 -18.54 -49.54
N TYR A 373 -12.55 -18.38 -49.48
CA TYR A 373 -13.26 -17.52 -48.52
C TYR A 373 -14.18 -18.27 -47.57
N LYS A 374 -13.62 -19.18 -46.78
CA LYS A 374 -14.39 -20.09 -45.89
C LYS A 374 -15.31 -19.37 -44.88
N LYS A 375 -14.85 -18.22 -44.35
CA LYS A 375 -15.67 -17.45 -43.39
C LYS A 375 -16.86 -16.80 -44.05
N GLN A 376 -16.68 -16.26 -45.25
CA GLN A 376 -17.73 -15.65 -46.06
C GLN A 376 -18.81 -16.71 -46.43
N LYS A 377 -18.36 -17.84 -46.90
CA LYS A 377 -19.26 -18.96 -47.24
C LYS A 377 -20.07 -19.41 -46.01
N SER A 378 -19.42 -19.72 -44.91
CA SER A 378 -20.10 -20.13 -43.65
C SER A 378 -21.10 -19.08 -43.16
N PHE A 379 -20.82 -17.80 -43.35
CA PHE A 379 -21.74 -16.74 -42.95
C PHE A 379 -22.98 -16.72 -43.85
N PHE A 380 -22.82 -16.82 -45.15
CA PHE A 380 -23.96 -16.84 -46.06
C PHE A 380 -24.78 -18.11 -46.00
N ASP A 381 -24.16 -19.28 -45.68
CA ASP A 381 -24.88 -20.51 -45.41
C ASP A 381 -25.77 -20.36 -44.18
N LYS A 382 -25.28 -19.77 -43.10
CA LYS A 382 -26.08 -19.47 -41.89
C LYS A 382 -27.23 -18.50 -42.14
N ILE A 383 -27.03 -17.52 -43.06
CA ILE A 383 -28.12 -16.61 -43.44
C ILE A 383 -29.23 -17.36 -44.18
N LYS A 384 -28.87 -18.26 -45.09
CA LYS A 384 -29.88 -19.09 -45.79
C LYS A 384 -30.68 -19.92 -44.77
N ASP A 385 -30.02 -20.63 -43.86
CA ASP A 385 -30.66 -21.44 -42.83
C ASP A 385 -31.52 -20.60 -41.85
N PHE A 386 -31.34 -19.29 -41.80
CA PHE A 386 -32.13 -18.39 -40.95
C PHE A 386 -33.42 -17.90 -41.64
N PHE A 387 -33.44 -17.86 -42.97
CA PHE A 387 -34.57 -17.36 -43.75
C PHE A 387 -35.37 -18.49 -44.43
N ASP A 388 -34.89 -19.75 -44.43
CA ASP A 388 -35.62 -20.93 -44.80
C ASP A 388 -36.32 -21.54 -43.58
#